data_a1d0ed16bc2781c542fdd8cb10a1f629
#
_entry.id   a1d0ed16bc2781c542fdd8cb10a1f629
#
_cell.length_a   1.000
_cell.length_b   1.000
_cell.length_c   1.000
_cell.angle_alpha   90.00
_cell.angle_beta   90.00
_cell.angle_gamma   90.00
#
_symmetry.space_group_name_H-M   'P 1'
#
loop_
_entity.id
_entity.type
_entity.pdbx_description
1 polymer ?
#
loop_
_entity_poly.entity_id
_entity_poly.type
_entity_poly.pdbx_seq_one_letter_code
_entity_poly.pdbx_strand_id
1 'polypeptide(L)'
;MKDVILIKFGGSIITDKNVPYKARPDIIRRLAQELKKIKDVSIVLSHGVGSFAHTSAKKFGGKKGYKSKWGIAKVAHDVMQINKIVMDILLEEGLPAVSLRPMSMMMASEGKLKKNLFEIVEETLSQGLIPVVYGDIIWDKKWKSTIYSGETTLNKIGIYLSKKGYKINKIIQVGETNGVYDDKGNTIPSISKKNWKNIKQYVFSSKRIDVTGAMKHKIENALDVADKGIKTWITNGTIPNELSHALSGNNIHGTVIG
;
A
#
# COMPACT_ATOMS: atom_id res chain seq x y z
N MET A 1 2.80 20.37 15.15
CA MET A 1 2.10 19.45 14.22
C MET A 1 2.96 18.20 14.11
N LYS A 2 2.42 16.99 14.34
CA LYS A 2 3.22 15.77 14.23
C LYS A 2 3.36 15.39 12.75
N ASP A 3 4.59 15.29 12.28
CA ASP A 3 4.92 14.89 10.92
C ASP A 3 4.75 13.37 10.77
N VAL A 4 4.07 12.94 9.70
CA VAL A 4 3.81 11.53 9.41
C VAL A 4 4.19 11.21 7.97
N ILE A 5 4.92 10.10 7.79
CA ILE A 5 5.16 9.49 6.48
C ILE A 5 4.33 8.21 6.36
N LEU A 6 3.64 8.07 5.24
CA LEU A 6 2.89 6.86 4.92
C LEU A 6 3.71 6.01 3.96
N ILE A 7 3.91 4.73 4.29
CA ILE A 7 4.77 3.84 3.48
C ILE A 7 4.02 2.57 3.14
N LYS A 8 4.11 2.13 1.89
CA LYS A 8 3.54 0.86 1.46
C LYS A 8 4.57 -0.06 0.83
N PHE A 9 4.73 -1.23 1.38
CA PHE A 9 5.43 -2.34 0.72
C PHE A 9 4.48 -3.04 -0.25
N GLY A 10 4.77 -3.01 -1.54
CA GLY A 10 3.96 -3.65 -2.57
C GLY A 10 3.91 -5.17 -2.37
N GLY A 11 2.76 -5.80 -2.64
CA GLY A 11 2.64 -7.26 -2.55
C GLY A 11 3.62 -8.00 -3.46
N SER A 12 3.96 -7.43 -4.61
CA SER A 12 4.93 -8.00 -5.54
C SER A 12 6.35 -7.99 -5.01
N ILE A 13 6.73 -6.96 -4.22
CA ILE A 13 8.09 -6.86 -3.68
C ILE A 13 8.28 -7.80 -2.48
N ILE A 14 7.26 -7.98 -1.65
CA ILE A 14 7.34 -8.81 -0.43
C ILE A 14 6.96 -10.28 -0.65
N THR A 15 6.45 -10.64 -1.84
CA THR A 15 6.10 -12.02 -2.21
C THR A 15 6.55 -12.34 -3.62
N ASP A 16 6.81 -13.61 -3.90
CA ASP A 16 7.02 -14.13 -5.25
C ASP A 16 5.66 -14.29 -5.94
N LYS A 17 5.43 -13.56 -7.04
CA LYS A 17 4.17 -13.62 -7.80
C LYS A 17 3.93 -14.95 -8.50
N ASN A 18 5.02 -15.66 -8.82
CA ASN A 18 4.97 -16.89 -9.60
C ASN A 18 4.73 -18.13 -8.72
N VAL A 19 4.95 -17.99 -7.40
CA VAL A 19 4.82 -19.09 -6.46
C VAL A 19 3.76 -18.73 -5.41
N PRO A 20 2.63 -19.48 -5.35
CA PRO A 20 1.62 -19.27 -4.31
C PRO A 20 2.21 -19.33 -2.90
N TYR A 21 1.75 -18.44 -2.05
CA TYR A 21 2.12 -18.38 -0.62
C TYR A 21 3.62 -18.27 -0.32
N LYS A 22 4.42 -17.74 -1.26
CA LYS A 22 5.86 -17.56 -1.06
C LYS A 22 6.18 -16.10 -0.74
N ALA A 23 6.57 -15.84 0.51
CA ALA A 23 7.12 -14.55 0.94
C ALA A 23 8.57 -14.38 0.49
N ARG A 24 9.07 -13.14 0.54
CA ARG A 24 10.48 -12.76 0.35
C ARG A 24 11.03 -12.12 1.64
N PRO A 25 11.36 -12.92 2.67
CA PRO A 25 11.74 -12.40 3.98
C PRO A 25 13.00 -11.52 3.95
N ASP A 26 13.97 -11.84 3.10
CA ASP A 26 15.19 -11.07 2.86
C ASP A 26 14.91 -9.64 2.42
N ILE A 27 13.97 -9.47 1.50
CA ILE A 27 13.57 -8.15 1.00
C ILE A 27 12.80 -7.39 2.09
N ILE A 28 11.86 -8.06 2.79
CA ILE A 28 11.12 -7.44 3.89
C ILE A 28 12.09 -6.96 4.96
N ARG A 29 13.07 -7.78 5.35
CA ARG A 29 14.11 -7.45 6.34
C ARG A 29 14.94 -6.25 5.93
N ARG A 30 15.41 -6.21 4.70
CA ARG A 30 16.17 -5.07 4.18
C ARG A 30 15.35 -3.77 4.21
N LEU A 31 14.09 -3.82 3.77
CA LEU A 31 13.20 -2.67 3.84
C LEU A 31 12.93 -2.22 5.28
N ALA A 32 12.79 -3.14 6.22
CA ALA A 32 12.65 -2.85 7.64
C ALA A 32 13.91 -2.14 8.19
N GLN A 33 15.10 -2.59 7.81
CA GLN A 33 16.38 -1.95 8.17
C GLN A 33 16.50 -0.54 7.59
N GLU A 34 15.97 -0.30 6.39
CA GLU A 34 15.91 1.05 5.81
C GLU A 34 14.93 1.94 6.59
N LEU A 35 13.78 1.42 7.05
CA LEU A 35 12.83 2.14 7.91
C LEU A 35 13.46 2.54 9.25
N LYS A 36 14.26 1.68 9.84
CA LYS A 36 14.90 1.91 11.15
C LYS A 36 15.84 3.13 11.16
N LYS A 37 16.31 3.56 10.00
CA LYS A 37 17.16 4.75 9.84
C LYS A 37 16.39 6.06 9.98
N ILE A 38 15.05 6.02 9.93
CA ILE A 38 14.20 7.21 10.07
C ILE A 38 14.16 7.61 11.54
N LYS A 39 14.36 8.90 11.79
CA LYS A 39 14.23 9.52 13.12
C LYS A 39 13.31 10.71 13.03
N ASP A 40 12.72 11.07 14.14
CA ASP A 40 11.93 12.29 14.33
C ASP A 40 10.67 12.44 13.47
N VAL A 41 10.20 11.33 12.85
CA VAL A 41 8.97 11.29 12.05
C VAL A 41 8.18 10.03 12.36
N SER A 42 6.88 10.19 12.56
CA SER A 42 5.97 9.05 12.75
C SER A 42 5.72 8.32 11.42
N ILE A 43 5.57 7.00 11.48
CA ILE A 43 5.35 6.16 10.30
C ILE A 43 4.01 5.45 10.43
N VAL A 44 3.21 5.44 9.34
CA VAL A 44 2.15 4.45 9.13
C VAL A 44 2.61 3.53 8.03
N LEU A 45 2.75 2.25 8.32
CA LEU A 45 3.16 1.25 7.35
C LEU A 45 1.94 0.52 6.80
N SER A 46 1.99 0.22 5.51
CA SER A 46 1.03 -0.67 4.85
C SER A 46 1.78 -1.71 4.03
N HIS A 47 1.14 -2.86 3.78
CA HIS A 47 1.68 -3.81 2.80
C HIS A 47 0.59 -4.42 1.92
N GLY A 48 1.01 -4.88 0.75
CA GLY A 48 0.17 -5.70 -0.13
C GLY A 48 0.15 -7.15 0.33
N VAL A 49 -0.75 -7.93 -0.24
CA VAL A 49 -0.95 -9.34 0.12
C VAL A 49 -0.28 -10.31 -0.86
N GLY A 50 0.15 -9.81 -2.02
CA GLY A 50 0.89 -10.56 -3.03
C GLY A 50 0.28 -11.92 -3.35
N SER A 51 1.14 -12.94 -3.49
CA SER A 51 0.74 -14.30 -3.87
C SER A 51 -0.12 -15.03 -2.83
N PHE A 52 -0.22 -14.52 -1.60
CA PHE A 52 -1.03 -15.16 -0.55
C PHE A 52 -2.54 -15.01 -0.83
N ALA A 53 -3.05 -13.79 -0.84
CA ALA A 53 -4.48 -13.59 -1.03
C ALA A 53 -4.91 -13.51 -2.49
N HIS A 54 -4.03 -13.18 -3.43
CA HIS A 54 -4.39 -13.23 -4.86
C HIS A 54 -4.74 -14.64 -5.31
N THR A 55 -4.06 -15.66 -4.78
CA THR A 55 -4.34 -17.08 -5.06
C THR A 55 -5.74 -17.47 -4.61
N SER A 56 -6.09 -17.20 -3.36
CA SER A 56 -7.42 -17.53 -2.82
C SER A 56 -8.52 -16.62 -3.37
N ALA A 57 -8.25 -15.32 -3.56
CA ALA A 57 -9.21 -14.39 -4.14
C ALA A 57 -9.59 -14.77 -5.58
N LYS A 58 -8.62 -15.23 -6.39
CA LYS A 58 -8.89 -15.73 -7.75
C LYS A 58 -9.75 -17.00 -7.72
N LYS A 59 -9.52 -17.90 -6.76
CA LYS A 59 -10.27 -19.16 -6.62
C LYS A 59 -11.69 -18.95 -6.14
N PHE A 60 -11.94 -18.09 -5.17
CA PHE A 60 -13.20 -18.00 -4.46
C PHE A 60 -14.09 -16.81 -4.83
N GLY A 61 -13.63 -15.88 -5.61
CA GLY A 61 -14.44 -14.73 -6.02
C GLY A 61 -13.63 -13.48 -6.28
N GLY A 62 -14.23 -12.31 -6.21
CA GLY A 62 -13.63 -11.06 -6.62
C GLY A 62 -14.16 -9.82 -5.92
N LYS A 63 -13.92 -8.65 -6.52
CA LYS A 63 -14.17 -7.31 -5.95
C LYS A 63 -15.60 -7.06 -5.47
N LYS A 64 -16.60 -7.75 -6.06
CA LYS A 64 -18.03 -7.57 -5.73
C LYS A 64 -18.56 -8.65 -4.77
N GLY A 65 -17.73 -9.09 -3.84
CA GLY A 65 -18.08 -10.06 -2.82
C GLY A 65 -17.77 -11.50 -3.18
N TYR A 66 -17.73 -12.32 -2.15
CA TYR A 66 -17.46 -13.75 -2.27
C TYR A 66 -18.77 -14.53 -2.16
N LYS A 67 -18.94 -15.50 -3.07
CA LYS A 67 -20.18 -16.29 -3.12
C LYS A 67 -20.33 -17.25 -1.92
N SER A 68 -19.22 -17.70 -1.36
CA SER A 68 -19.23 -18.67 -0.26
C SER A 68 -18.64 -18.10 1.04
N LYS A 69 -19.21 -18.54 2.17
CA LYS A 69 -18.68 -18.24 3.51
C LYS A 69 -17.23 -18.73 3.65
N TRP A 70 -16.93 -19.90 3.09
CA TRP A 70 -15.59 -20.46 3.06
C TRP A 70 -14.59 -19.57 2.30
N GLY A 71 -14.98 -19.02 1.16
CA GLY A 71 -14.15 -18.10 0.39
C GLY A 71 -13.77 -16.84 1.18
N ILE A 72 -14.73 -16.26 1.92
CA ILE A 72 -14.47 -15.12 2.81
C ILE A 72 -13.47 -15.52 3.89
N ALA A 73 -13.72 -16.63 4.58
CA ALA A 73 -12.86 -17.11 5.67
C ALA A 73 -11.45 -17.44 5.17
N LYS A 74 -11.33 -18.12 4.03
CA LYS A 74 -10.04 -18.51 3.46
C LYS A 74 -9.19 -17.30 3.05
N VAL A 75 -9.78 -16.32 2.36
CA VAL A 75 -9.05 -15.10 1.99
C VAL A 75 -8.63 -14.30 3.22
N ALA A 76 -9.54 -14.16 4.18
CA ALA A 76 -9.25 -13.48 5.45
C ALA A 76 -8.11 -14.15 6.23
N HIS A 77 -8.04 -15.49 6.20
CA HIS A 77 -6.95 -16.26 6.80
C HIS A 77 -5.62 -16.03 6.04
N ASP A 78 -5.63 -16.12 4.71
CA ASP A 78 -4.40 -16.02 3.91
C ASP A 78 -3.75 -14.63 3.99
N VAL A 79 -4.57 -13.59 4.11
CA VAL A 79 -4.08 -12.23 4.36
C VAL A 79 -3.34 -12.15 5.70
N MET A 80 -3.82 -12.83 6.74
CA MET A 80 -3.15 -12.85 8.04
C MET A 80 -1.81 -13.59 8.01
N GLN A 81 -1.63 -14.59 7.14
CA GLN A 81 -0.37 -15.33 7.01
C GLN A 81 0.77 -14.41 6.56
N ILE A 82 0.57 -13.64 5.49
CA ILE A 82 1.60 -12.70 5.03
C ILE A 82 1.81 -11.56 6.03
N ASN A 83 0.73 -11.07 6.67
CA ASN A 83 0.87 -10.06 7.72
C ASN A 83 1.72 -10.57 8.89
N LYS A 84 1.51 -11.81 9.34
CA LYS A 84 2.33 -12.41 10.40
C LYS A 84 3.82 -12.40 10.04
N ILE A 85 4.17 -12.83 8.81
CA ILE A 85 5.57 -12.83 8.35
C ILE A 85 6.17 -11.41 8.36
N VAL A 86 5.42 -10.42 7.89
CA VAL A 86 5.86 -9.02 7.91
C VAL A 86 6.06 -8.54 9.34
N MET A 87 5.10 -8.81 10.23
CA MET A 87 5.18 -8.39 11.64
C MET A 87 6.33 -9.02 12.39
N ASP A 88 6.54 -10.33 12.21
CA ASP A 88 7.66 -11.05 12.84
C ASP A 88 9.00 -10.38 12.47
N ILE A 89 9.21 -10.08 11.17
CA ILE A 89 10.44 -9.45 10.69
C ILE A 89 10.58 -8.00 11.21
N LEU A 90 9.52 -7.22 11.25
CA LEU A 90 9.56 -5.86 11.77
C LEU A 90 10.00 -5.85 13.25
N LEU A 91 9.45 -6.76 14.06
CA LEU A 91 9.79 -6.89 15.46
C LEU A 91 11.24 -7.42 15.66
N GLU A 92 11.66 -8.41 14.88
CA GLU A 92 13.05 -8.91 14.88
C GLU A 92 14.07 -7.80 14.56
N GLU A 93 13.72 -6.88 13.66
CA GLU A 93 14.55 -5.72 13.33
C GLU A 93 14.43 -4.58 14.38
N GLY A 94 13.64 -4.77 15.45
CA GLY A 94 13.50 -3.81 16.54
C GLY A 94 12.61 -2.61 16.20
N LEU A 95 11.68 -2.75 15.26
CA LEU A 95 10.66 -1.75 14.96
C LEU A 95 9.42 -1.98 15.84
N PRO A 96 8.96 -1.02 16.63
CA PRO A 96 7.81 -1.17 17.52
C PRO A 96 6.49 -1.13 16.73
N ALA A 97 6.24 -2.16 15.94
CA ALA A 97 5.12 -2.26 15.01
C ALA A 97 3.91 -2.95 15.65
N VAL A 98 2.70 -2.46 15.34
CA VAL A 98 1.41 -3.03 15.77
C VAL A 98 0.52 -3.26 14.57
N SER A 99 0.05 -4.50 14.41
CA SER A 99 -0.85 -4.86 13.31
C SER A 99 -2.28 -4.38 13.58
N LEU A 100 -2.82 -3.58 12.67
CA LEU A 100 -4.20 -3.09 12.71
C LEU A 100 -4.96 -3.66 11.51
N ARG A 101 -5.84 -4.61 11.79
CA ARG A 101 -6.55 -5.37 10.76
C ARG A 101 -7.65 -4.56 10.07
N PRO A 102 -7.60 -4.31 8.76
CA PRO A 102 -8.63 -3.55 8.06
C PRO A 102 -10.03 -4.16 8.16
N MET A 103 -10.17 -5.49 8.13
CA MET A 103 -11.46 -6.18 8.29
C MET A 103 -12.15 -5.86 9.62
N SER A 104 -11.40 -5.59 10.69
CA SER A 104 -11.93 -5.24 12.01
C SER A 104 -12.17 -3.74 12.19
N MET A 105 -11.56 -2.91 11.35
CA MET A 105 -11.59 -1.44 11.47
C MET A 105 -12.47 -0.76 10.44
N MET A 106 -12.89 -1.45 9.38
CA MET A 106 -13.51 -0.82 8.21
C MET A 106 -14.75 -1.56 7.77
N MET A 107 -15.76 -0.81 7.33
CA MET A 107 -16.98 -1.34 6.73
C MET A 107 -17.35 -0.53 5.48
N ALA A 108 -17.62 -1.24 4.39
CA ALA A 108 -18.02 -0.67 3.12
C ALA A 108 -19.51 -0.86 2.81
N SER A 109 -19.98 -0.20 1.78
CA SER A 109 -21.19 -0.51 1.04
C SER A 109 -20.96 -0.22 -0.43
N GLU A 110 -21.16 -1.20 -1.30
CA GLU A 110 -20.88 -1.13 -2.73
C GLU A 110 -19.42 -0.71 -3.02
N GLY A 111 -18.48 -1.28 -2.25
CA GLY A 111 -17.06 -0.99 -2.36
C GLY A 111 -16.62 0.38 -1.81
N LYS A 112 -17.54 1.21 -1.34
CA LYS A 112 -17.24 2.54 -0.78
C LYS A 112 -17.18 2.48 0.74
N LEU A 113 -16.10 2.96 1.35
CA LEU A 113 -15.96 3.05 2.80
C LEU A 113 -17.10 3.86 3.41
N LYS A 114 -17.79 3.29 4.42
CA LYS A 114 -18.91 3.92 5.13
C LYS A 114 -18.62 4.16 6.60
N LYS A 115 -17.89 3.23 7.24
CA LYS A 115 -17.48 3.33 8.64
C LYS A 115 -16.02 2.92 8.76
N ASN A 116 -15.34 3.54 9.68
CA ASN A 116 -13.96 3.20 10.04
C ASN A 116 -13.71 3.54 11.52
N LEU A 117 -12.68 2.93 12.08
CA LEU A 117 -12.15 3.15 13.42
C LEU A 117 -10.68 3.62 13.30
N PHE A 118 -10.42 4.67 12.52
CA PHE A 118 -9.06 5.17 12.31
C PHE A 118 -8.49 5.91 13.51
N GLU A 119 -9.32 6.18 14.52
CA GLU A 119 -8.89 6.64 15.85
C GLU A 119 -7.85 5.70 16.47
N ILE A 120 -7.95 4.39 16.19
CA ILE A 120 -6.99 3.38 16.66
C ILE A 120 -5.60 3.61 16.03
N VAL A 121 -5.54 4.07 14.77
CA VAL A 121 -4.28 4.43 14.12
C VAL A 121 -3.66 5.65 14.81
N GLU A 122 -4.48 6.66 15.12
CA GLU A 122 -4.06 7.87 15.81
C GLU A 122 -3.53 7.55 17.22
N GLU A 123 -4.26 6.70 17.95
CA GLU A 123 -3.83 6.24 19.27
C GLU A 123 -2.51 5.47 19.21
N THR A 124 -2.36 4.56 18.25
CA THR A 124 -1.11 3.81 18.04
C THR A 124 0.07 4.74 17.79
N LEU A 125 -0.11 5.78 16.95
CA LEU A 125 0.91 6.80 16.72
C LEU A 125 1.21 7.64 17.97
N SER A 126 0.22 7.91 18.81
CA SER A 126 0.39 8.68 20.05
C SER A 126 1.29 7.97 21.06
N GLN A 127 1.27 6.64 21.06
CA GLN A 127 2.12 5.78 21.88
C GLN A 127 3.54 5.58 21.30
N GLY A 128 3.89 6.25 20.19
CA GLY A 128 5.19 6.10 19.53
C GLY A 128 5.35 4.76 18.78
N LEU A 129 4.26 4.05 18.52
CA LEU A 129 4.25 2.78 17.81
C LEU A 129 4.03 2.99 16.31
N ILE A 130 4.40 1.98 15.51
CA ILE A 130 4.18 1.97 14.06
C ILE A 130 2.91 1.17 13.75
N PRO A 131 1.77 1.82 13.41
CA PRO A 131 0.59 1.10 12.96
C PRO A 131 0.85 0.46 11.60
N VAL A 132 0.60 -0.84 11.49
CA VAL A 132 0.75 -1.62 10.26
C VAL A 132 -0.62 -2.06 9.78
N VAL A 133 -1.06 -1.53 8.64
CA VAL A 133 -2.27 -1.94 7.94
C VAL A 133 -1.91 -2.69 6.66
N TYR A 134 -2.87 -3.32 6.00
CA TYR A 134 -2.57 -4.13 4.81
C TYR A 134 -3.77 -4.26 3.88
N GLY A 135 -3.53 -4.85 2.70
CA GLY A 135 -4.63 -5.24 1.84
C GLY A 135 -5.46 -6.34 2.50
N ASP A 136 -6.76 -6.16 2.60
CA ASP A 136 -7.64 -7.12 3.27
C ASP A 136 -9.00 -7.23 2.57
N ILE A 137 -9.73 -8.28 2.89
CA ILE A 137 -11.17 -8.36 2.66
C ILE A 137 -11.86 -7.64 3.82
N ILE A 138 -12.79 -6.75 3.52
CA ILE A 138 -13.58 -6.04 4.54
C ILE A 138 -15.08 -6.33 4.35
N TRP A 139 -15.84 -6.12 5.40
CA TRP A 139 -17.30 -6.26 5.35
C TRP A 139 -17.92 -5.21 4.43
N ASP A 140 -18.87 -5.63 3.60
CA ASP A 140 -19.65 -4.76 2.73
C ASP A 140 -21.14 -5.06 2.90
N LYS A 141 -21.91 -4.02 3.22
CA LYS A 141 -23.35 -4.17 3.51
C LYS A 141 -24.17 -4.67 2.33
N LYS A 142 -23.74 -4.36 1.09
CA LYS A 142 -24.45 -4.76 -0.14
C LYS A 142 -23.85 -6.02 -0.78
N TRP A 143 -22.51 -6.10 -0.82
CA TRP A 143 -21.80 -7.19 -1.48
C TRP A 143 -21.32 -8.28 -0.49
N LYS A 144 -21.73 -8.19 0.80
CA LYS A 144 -21.28 -9.03 1.91
C LYS A 144 -19.82 -8.76 2.28
N SER A 145 -18.95 -8.72 1.31
CA SER A 145 -17.53 -8.41 1.47
C SER A 145 -16.96 -7.75 0.21
N THR A 146 -15.86 -7.03 0.35
CA THR A 146 -15.11 -6.44 -0.75
C THR A 146 -13.63 -6.44 -0.43
N ILE A 147 -12.77 -6.36 -1.46
CA ILE A 147 -11.33 -6.24 -1.28
C ILE A 147 -10.97 -4.75 -1.16
N TYR A 148 -10.26 -4.42 -0.09
CA TYR A 148 -9.61 -3.13 0.07
C TYR A 148 -8.10 -3.30 -0.04
N SER A 149 -7.49 -2.65 -1.03
CA SER A 149 -6.04 -2.72 -1.19
C SER A 149 -5.33 -1.97 -0.06
N GLY A 150 -4.12 -2.39 0.26
CA GLY A 150 -3.29 -1.67 1.24
C GLY A 150 -3.06 -0.20 0.86
N GLU A 151 -3.03 0.13 -0.44
CA GLU A 151 -2.98 1.52 -0.93
C GLU A 151 -4.22 2.30 -0.59
N THR A 152 -5.39 1.74 -0.91
CA THR A 152 -6.68 2.41 -0.65
C THR A 152 -6.85 2.64 0.85
N THR A 153 -6.50 1.64 1.68
CA THR A 153 -6.53 1.75 3.14
C THR A 153 -5.60 2.86 3.62
N LEU A 154 -4.35 2.85 3.18
CA LEU A 154 -3.34 3.84 3.57
C LEU A 154 -3.74 5.27 3.16
N ASN A 155 -4.27 5.45 1.94
CA ASN A 155 -4.74 6.74 1.46
C ASN A 155 -5.91 7.27 2.31
N LYS A 156 -6.86 6.40 2.70
CA LYS A 156 -7.97 6.80 3.59
C LYS A 156 -7.49 7.20 4.98
N ILE A 157 -6.51 6.50 5.52
CA ILE A 157 -5.84 6.87 6.78
C ILE A 157 -5.12 8.21 6.63
N GLY A 158 -4.37 8.44 5.55
CA GLY A 158 -3.70 9.71 5.30
C GLY A 158 -4.66 10.89 5.25
N ILE A 159 -5.79 10.75 4.55
CA ILE A 159 -6.84 11.77 4.51
C ILE A 159 -7.45 12.00 5.90
N TYR A 160 -7.67 10.93 6.67
CA TYR A 160 -8.20 11.05 8.05
C TYR A 160 -7.22 11.81 8.95
N LEU A 161 -5.95 11.40 8.99
CA LEU A 161 -4.92 12.04 9.81
C LEU A 161 -4.70 13.50 9.42
N SER A 162 -4.71 13.83 8.12
CA SER A 162 -4.62 15.21 7.65
C SER A 162 -5.77 16.08 8.18
N LYS A 163 -7.00 15.55 8.23
CA LYS A 163 -8.16 16.24 8.83
C LYS A 163 -8.04 16.40 10.34
N LYS A 164 -7.27 15.56 11.02
CA LYS A 164 -6.96 15.63 12.45
C LYS A 164 -5.78 16.56 12.77
N GLY A 165 -5.22 17.24 11.77
CA GLY A 165 -4.13 18.18 11.95
C GLY A 165 -2.72 17.57 11.89
N TYR A 166 -2.58 16.30 11.50
CA TYR A 166 -1.27 15.73 11.21
C TYR A 166 -0.76 16.24 9.87
N LYS A 167 0.52 16.54 9.79
CA LYS A 167 1.17 16.89 8.52
C LYS A 167 1.63 15.62 7.83
N ILE A 168 0.95 15.26 6.74
CA ILE A 168 1.34 14.12 5.92
C ILE A 168 2.39 14.59 4.92
N ASN A 169 3.65 14.27 5.17
CA ASN A 169 4.75 14.74 4.34
C ASN A 169 4.72 14.10 2.95
N LYS A 170 4.52 12.78 2.88
CA LYS A 170 4.44 12.04 1.62
C LYS A 170 3.86 10.64 1.84
N ILE A 171 3.42 10.02 0.75
CA ILE A 171 3.16 8.59 0.65
C ILE A 171 4.26 7.96 -0.20
N ILE A 172 4.92 6.92 0.28
CA ILE A 172 5.95 6.18 -0.48
C ILE A 172 5.40 4.79 -0.80
N GLN A 173 5.28 4.48 -2.08
CA GLN A 173 4.88 3.16 -2.57
C GLN A 173 6.09 2.41 -3.13
N VAL A 174 6.53 1.41 -2.40
CA VAL A 174 7.69 0.57 -2.75
C VAL A 174 7.21 -0.62 -3.56
N GLY A 175 7.68 -0.74 -4.79
CA GLY A 175 7.31 -1.81 -5.74
C GLY A 175 8.52 -2.43 -6.43
N GLU A 176 8.29 -3.13 -7.54
CA GLU A 176 9.34 -3.76 -8.36
C GLU A 176 9.75 -2.89 -9.57
N THR A 177 9.19 -1.71 -9.74
CA THR A 177 9.44 -0.86 -10.90
C THR A 177 10.04 0.48 -10.49
N ASN A 178 10.86 1.05 -11.35
CA ASN A 178 11.40 2.40 -11.18
C ASN A 178 10.32 3.47 -11.44
N GLY A 179 9.17 3.35 -10.77
CA GLY A 179 8.03 4.24 -10.98
C GLY A 179 7.07 3.80 -12.08
N VAL A 180 6.50 4.75 -12.77
CA VAL A 180 5.59 4.58 -13.92
C VAL A 180 6.38 4.72 -15.20
N TYR A 181 6.20 3.80 -16.14
CA TYR A 181 6.89 3.83 -17.43
C TYR A 181 5.99 4.37 -18.55
N ASP A 182 6.62 5.01 -19.52
CA ASP A 182 6.01 5.36 -20.80
C ASP A 182 5.95 4.12 -21.74
N ASP A 183 5.47 4.31 -22.97
CA ASP A 183 5.39 3.28 -24.00
C ASP A 183 6.76 2.79 -24.50
N LYS A 184 7.81 3.59 -24.29
CA LYS A 184 9.20 3.25 -24.63
C LYS A 184 9.94 2.56 -23.49
N GLY A 185 9.34 2.48 -22.29
CA GLY A 185 9.92 1.87 -21.10
C GLY A 185 10.77 2.84 -20.26
N ASN A 186 10.73 4.14 -20.54
CA ASN A 186 11.38 5.14 -19.71
C ASN A 186 10.53 5.51 -18.51
N THR A 187 11.16 5.77 -17.37
CA THR A 187 10.44 6.26 -16.19
C THR A 187 9.90 7.66 -16.42
N ILE A 188 8.61 7.86 -16.17
CA ILE A 188 7.97 9.17 -16.14
C ILE A 188 8.27 9.80 -14.77
N PRO A 189 9.08 10.86 -14.69
CA PRO A 189 9.54 11.37 -13.39
C PRO A 189 8.43 12.05 -12.58
N SER A 190 7.43 12.65 -13.23
CA SER A 190 6.36 13.37 -12.55
C SER A 190 5.01 13.22 -13.25
N ILE A 191 3.98 12.92 -12.47
CA ILE A 191 2.58 12.85 -12.91
C ILE A 191 1.74 13.77 -12.06
N SER A 192 0.91 14.58 -12.72
CA SER A 192 -0.06 15.48 -12.10
C SER A 192 -1.40 15.38 -12.84
N LYS A 193 -2.47 15.93 -12.27
CA LYS A 193 -3.76 16.01 -12.98
C LYS A 193 -3.66 16.76 -14.32
N LYS A 194 -2.74 17.73 -14.40
CA LYS A 194 -2.55 18.53 -15.62
C LYS A 194 -2.00 17.68 -16.78
N ASN A 195 -1.00 16.82 -16.50
CA ASN A 195 -0.35 16.02 -17.55
C ASN A 195 -0.93 14.60 -17.67
N TRP A 196 -1.73 14.11 -16.69
CA TRP A 196 -2.28 12.76 -16.69
C TRP A 196 -3.10 12.42 -17.93
N LYS A 197 -3.91 13.37 -18.43
CA LYS A 197 -4.69 13.15 -19.65
C LYS A 197 -3.81 12.74 -20.83
N ASN A 198 -2.67 13.37 -20.99
CA ASN A 198 -1.72 13.14 -22.08
C ASN A 198 -0.88 11.87 -21.86
N ILE A 199 -0.53 11.58 -20.61
CA ILE A 199 0.30 10.43 -20.24
C ILE A 199 -0.50 9.13 -20.26
N LYS A 200 -1.77 9.18 -19.89
CA LYS A 200 -2.64 8.02 -19.71
C LYS A 200 -2.61 7.04 -20.89
N GLN A 201 -2.63 7.56 -22.11
CA GLN A 201 -2.61 6.72 -23.31
C GLN A 201 -1.29 5.90 -23.44
N TYR A 202 -0.15 6.44 -23.03
CA TYR A 202 1.15 5.77 -23.12
C TYR A 202 1.33 4.71 -22.03
N VAL A 203 0.84 4.97 -20.83
CA VAL A 203 0.90 4.01 -19.72
C VAL A 203 0.13 2.72 -20.03
N PHE A 204 -0.89 2.76 -20.91
CA PHE A 204 -1.73 1.61 -21.25
C PHE A 204 -1.33 0.90 -22.53
N SER A 205 -0.54 1.52 -23.40
CA SER A 205 -0.12 0.92 -24.67
C SER A 205 1.02 -0.07 -24.51
N SER A 206 1.76 -0.03 -23.42
CA SER A 206 2.92 -0.90 -23.21
C SER A 206 2.48 -2.31 -22.80
N LYS A 207 2.54 -3.26 -23.74
CA LYS A 207 2.29 -4.71 -23.53
C LYS A 207 3.18 -5.34 -22.43
N ARG A 208 4.22 -4.66 -21.95
CA ARG A 208 5.21 -5.19 -21.00
C ARG A 208 4.93 -4.90 -19.52
N ILE A 209 4.04 -3.96 -19.17
CA ILE A 209 4.14 -3.33 -17.83
C ILE A 209 2.90 -3.44 -16.97
N ASP A 210 1.68 -3.51 -17.50
CA ASP A 210 0.48 -3.65 -16.66
C ASP A 210 -0.67 -4.39 -17.34
N VAL A 211 -0.56 -5.70 -17.43
CA VAL A 211 -1.63 -6.57 -17.94
C VAL A 211 -2.87 -6.55 -17.02
N THR A 212 -2.75 -5.99 -15.79
CA THR A 212 -3.78 -6.10 -14.74
C THR A 212 -4.51 -4.80 -14.41
N GLY A 213 -4.13 -3.67 -15.02
CA GLY A 213 -4.65 -2.35 -14.65
C GLY A 213 -4.23 -1.88 -13.25
N ALA A 214 -3.30 -2.59 -12.60
CA ALA A 214 -2.88 -2.28 -11.23
C ALA A 214 -2.15 -0.93 -11.14
N MET A 215 -1.31 -0.61 -12.12
CA MET A 215 -0.60 0.68 -12.15
C MET A 215 -1.56 1.83 -12.37
N LYS A 216 -2.58 1.67 -13.23
CA LYS A 216 -3.64 2.67 -13.42
C LYS A 216 -4.30 3.01 -12.09
N HIS A 217 -4.75 2.01 -11.35
CA HIS A 217 -5.38 2.23 -10.05
C HIS A 217 -4.45 2.91 -9.05
N LYS A 218 -3.15 2.60 -9.06
CA LYS A 218 -2.15 3.29 -8.24
C LYS A 218 -2.09 4.77 -8.56
N ILE A 219 -1.99 5.13 -9.84
CA ILE A 219 -1.90 6.51 -10.27
C ILE A 219 -3.20 7.26 -9.93
N GLU A 220 -4.36 6.70 -10.26
CA GLU A 220 -5.65 7.31 -9.96
C GLU A 220 -5.84 7.53 -8.44
N ASN A 221 -5.53 6.54 -7.61
CA ASN A 221 -5.54 6.67 -6.15
C ASN A 221 -4.54 7.73 -5.63
N ALA A 222 -3.36 7.85 -6.25
CA ALA A 222 -2.38 8.86 -5.89
C ALA A 222 -2.83 10.28 -6.29
N LEU A 223 -3.47 10.43 -7.46
CA LEU A 223 -4.05 11.70 -7.89
C LEU A 223 -5.20 12.15 -6.98
N ASP A 224 -5.99 11.21 -6.42
CA ASP A 224 -7.06 11.53 -5.47
C ASP A 224 -6.53 12.12 -4.16
N VAL A 225 -5.38 11.66 -3.67
CA VAL A 225 -4.77 12.22 -2.45
C VAL A 225 -3.96 13.47 -2.74
N ALA A 226 -3.48 13.65 -3.96
CA ALA A 226 -2.81 14.88 -4.41
C ALA A 226 -3.73 16.11 -4.29
N ASP A 227 -5.05 15.95 -4.48
CA ASP A 227 -6.04 17.00 -4.23
C ASP A 227 -6.10 17.47 -2.77
N LYS A 228 -5.53 16.71 -1.87
CA LYS A 228 -5.40 17.06 -0.45
C LYS A 228 -3.99 17.54 -0.08
N GLY A 229 -3.18 17.86 -1.10
CA GLY A 229 -1.79 18.31 -0.91
C GLY A 229 -0.80 17.20 -0.55
N ILE A 230 -1.20 15.92 -0.66
CA ILE A 230 -0.35 14.78 -0.31
C ILE A 230 0.28 14.20 -1.57
N LYS A 231 1.60 14.29 -1.70
CA LYS A 231 2.33 13.69 -2.82
C LYS A 231 2.58 12.21 -2.60
N THR A 232 2.53 11.44 -3.69
CA THR A 232 2.85 10.00 -3.68
C THR A 232 4.12 9.74 -4.50
N TRP A 233 5.05 9.01 -3.92
CA TRP A 233 6.30 8.59 -4.54
C TRP A 233 6.23 7.09 -4.83
N ILE A 234 6.42 6.70 -6.08
CA ILE A 234 6.50 5.29 -6.49
C ILE A 234 7.96 4.99 -6.79
N THR A 235 8.55 4.04 -6.06
CA THR A 235 9.97 3.70 -6.18
C THR A 235 10.22 2.19 -6.18
N ASN A 236 11.42 1.79 -6.59
CA ASN A 236 11.82 0.40 -6.73
C ASN A 236 12.49 -0.15 -5.47
N GLY A 237 11.77 -0.95 -4.73
CA GLY A 237 12.30 -1.61 -3.53
C GLY A 237 13.23 -2.80 -3.81
N THR A 238 13.50 -3.19 -5.06
CA THR A 238 14.54 -4.18 -5.37
C THR A 238 15.94 -3.58 -5.30
N ILE A 239 16.05 -2.27 -5.45
CA ILE A 239 17.29 -1.52 -5.38
C ILE A 239 17.60 -1.19 -3.91
N PRO A 240 18.76 -1.59 -3.37
CA PRO A 240 19.15 -1.24 -2.01
C PRO A 240 19.21 0.28 -1.78
N ASN A 241 18.77 0.73 -0.61
CA ASN A 241 18.71 2.12 -0.17
C ASN A 241 17.73 3.03 -0.92
N GLU A 242 16.97 2.56 -1.91
CA GLU A 242 15.99 3.39 -2.62
C GLU A 242 14.88 3.91 -1.67
N LEU A 243 14.42 3.09 -0.74
CA LEU A 243 13.48 3.56 0.28
C LEU A 243 14.13 4.63 1.17
N SER A 244 15.37 4.45 1.58
CA SER A 244 16.11 5.46 2.36
C SER A 244 16.26 6.78 1.60
N HIS A 245 16.54 6.75 0.30
CA HIS A 245 16.61 7.95 -0.55
C HIS A 245 15.24 8.63 -0.64
N ALA A 246 14.17 7.87 -0.87
CA ALA A 246 12.81 8.41 -0.89
C ALA A 246 12.42 9.06 0.44
N LEU A 247 12.88 8.51 1.57
CA LEU A 247 12.64 9.05 2.91
C LEU A 247 13.37 10.37 3.13
N SER A 248 14.63 10.44 2.76
CA SER A 248 15.49 11.64 2.91
C SER A 248 15.11 12.78 1.96
N GLY A 249 14.24 12.53 0.96
CA GLY A 249 13.92 13.52 -0.07
C GLY A 249 14.95 13.65 -1.17
N ASN A 250 15.92 12.73 -1.23
CA ASN A 250 16.93 12.67 -2.29
C ASN A 250 16.32 12.19 -3.62
N ASN A 251 17.08 12.30 -4.70
CA ASN A 251 16.66 11.78 -6.00
C ASN A 251 16.39 10.28 -5.91
N ILE A 252 15.24 9.86 -6.40
CA ILE A 252 14.81 8.47 -6.48
C ILE A 252 14.74 8.00 -7.92
N HIS A 253 14.99 6.71 -8.12
CA HIS A 253 14.60 6.04 -9.36
C HIS A 253 13.09 5.74 -9.28
N GLY A 254 12.26 6.73 -9.69
CA GLY A 254 10.83 6.60 -9.47
C GLY A 254 10.00 7.71 -10.10
N THR A 255 8.72 7.70 -9.75
CA THR A 255 7.72 8.69 -10.18
C THR A 255 7.14 9.42 -8.98
N VAL A 256 7.08 10.74 -9.05
CA VAL A 256 6.35 11.57 -8.08
C VAL A 256 4.98 11.93 -8.65
N ILE A 257 3.91 11.71 -7.89
CA ILE A 257 2.53 12.02 -8.28
C ILE A 257 1.97 13.06 -7.31
N GLY A 258 1.53 14.21 -7.88
CA GLY A 258 0.93 15.30 -7.09
C GLY A 258 1.22 16.69 -7.59
#